data_2fd6c1ecedbf8d0abc59a5e74bc446a7
#
_entry.id   2fd6c1ecedbf8d0abc59a5e74bc446a7
#
_cell.length_a   1.000
_cell.length_b   1.000
_cell.length_c   1.000
_cell.angle_alpha   90.00
_cell.angle_beta   90.00
_cell.angle_gamma   90.00
#
_symmetry.space_group_name_H-M   'P 1'
#
loop_
_entity.id
_entity.type
_entity.pdbx_description
1 polymer ?
#
loop_
_entity_poly.entity_id
_entity_poly.type
_entity_poly.pdbx_seq_one_letter_code
_entity_poly.pdbx_strand_id
1 'polypeptide(L)'
;MATPRLFRLKAEVAPAPSGPIAQSLPVAKIRVDTGVFHLDQLYDYIVPEKLSDSALIGVRVQLPFGGRETEGIITSRVAHPDRAGELKAITKVLSPHAVATEATLTLIENAAQLYCCNPWDLIRSAIPPRVASVDKSLSVVEAARTTQRSAASPIFHTFSPYLPSHRQMVDLVHGVKRNGSVLIIAPDEHDVDLLVGVLSAAFENVFPLTSSLSREDRYRNYLELQRFPLSIIVGTRSAVFAPVNNLATVIIYKESSIDHCEVRSPGWNTSTIAKLRSDNEGVSLIYTGFSPSLNSAYEIDHKKMKFVSQRFQVEARAFSPSEGALLPGRIFSEIKKALNNGAVLFLAPRKCSFVRSLQKCCALRLWWPFSCCF
;
A
#
# COMPACT_ATOMS: atom_id res chain seq x y z
N MET A 1 56.43 24.83 -9.51
CA MET A 1 55.02 24.62 -9.29
C MET A 1 54.75 23.13 -9.12
N ALA A 2 54.44 22.65 -7.91
CA ALA A 2 54.24 21.22 -7.62
C ALA A 2 52.80 20.89 -7.98
N THR A 3 52.59 19.92 -8.85
CA THR A 3 51.28 19.34 -9.21
C THR A 3 50.60 18.71 -8.00
N PRO A 4 49.35 19.02 -7.71
CA PRO A 4 48.65 18.43 -6.56
C PRO A 4 48.51 16.93 -6.78
N ARG A 5 48.97 16.13 -5.80
CA ARG A 5 48.74 14.69 -5.75
C ARG A 5 47.24 14.45 -5.56
N LEU A 6 46.55 14.00 -6.61
CA LEU A 6 45.22 13.41 -6.52
C LEU A 6 45.29 12.22 -5.56
N PHE A 7 44.60 12.31 -4.43
CA PHE A 7 44.37 11.19 -3.56
C PHE A 7 43.56 10.14 -4.35
N ARG A 8 44.23 9.12 -4.86
CA ARG A 8 43.56 7.87 -5.23
C ARG A 8 43.06 7.26 -3.94
N LEU A 9 41.76 7.36 -3.68
CA LEU A 9 41.10 6.47 -2.75
C LEU A 9 41.47 5.04 -3.20
N LYS A 10 42.26 4.32 -2.40
CA LYS A 10 42.42 2.88 -2.52
C LYS A 10 41.01 2.31 -2.36
N ALA A 11 40.37 1.91 -3.45
CA ALA A 11 39.27 1.00 -3.38
C ALA A 11 39.79 -0.23 -2.68
N GLU A 12 39.41 -0.47 -1.43
CA GLU A 12 39.64 -1.77 -0.79
C GLU A 12 38.94 -2.79 -1.67
N VAL A 13 39.73 -3.53 -2.46
CA VAL A 13 39.25 -4.65 -3.26
C VAL A 13 38.76 -5.66 -2.22
N ALA A 14 37.47 -5.82 -2.09
CA ALA A 14 36.94 -6.90 -1.27
C ALA A 14 37.55 -8.21 -1.80
N PRO A 15 38.05 -9.08 -0.91
CA PRO A 15 38.71 -10.32 -1.35
C PRO A 15 37.78 -11.09 -2.27
N ALA A 16 38.35 -11.65 -3.34
CA ALA A 16 37.61 -12.54 -4.24
C ALA A 16 36.91 -13.63 -3.42
N PRO A 17 35.73 -14.13 -3.85
CA PRO A 17 34.98 -15.12 -3.08
C PRO A 17 35.84 -16.35 -2.81
N SER A 18 36.17 -16.59 -1.53
CA SER A 18 36.90 -17.75 -1.08
C SER A 18 35.94 -18.92 -0.96
N GLY A 19 35.84 -19.77 -1.98
CA GLY A 19 35.05 -21.00 -1.92
C GLY A 19 34.30 -21.32 -3.24
N PRO A 20 33.66 -22.48 -3.31
CA PRO A 20 32.92 -22.90 -4.48
C PRO A 20 31.71 -21.98 -4.71
N ILE A 21 31.41 -21.74 -5.99
CA ILE A 21 30.31 -20.92 -6.47
C ILE A 21 29.11 -21.85 -6.77
N ALA A 22 27.91 -21.37 -6.60
CA ALA A 22 26.69 -22.11 -6.90
C ALA A 22 26.72 -22.67 -8.35
N GLN A 23 26.41 -23.96 -8.50
CA GLN A 23 26.46 -24.64 -9.80
C GLN A 23 25.29 -24.21 -10.72
N SER A 24 24.14 -23.92 -10.13
CA SER A 24 22.97 -23.45 -10.85
C SER A 24 22.74 -21.98 -10.58
N LEU A 25 22.58 -21.18 -11.66
CA LEU A 25 22.30 -19.73 -11.60
C LEU A 25 23.24 -19.01 -10.60
N PRO A 26 24.55 -19.01 -10.85
CA PRO A 26 25.57 -18.56 -9.89
C PRO A 26 25.55 -17.05 -9.63
N VAL A 27 24.83 -16.27 -10.40
CA VAL A 27 24.79 -14.82 -10.26
C VAL A 27 23.40 -14.39 -9.77
N ALA A 28 23.38 -13.57 -8.71
CA ALA A 28 22.17 -12.93 -8.21
C ALA A 28 22.17 -11.45 -8.64
N LYS A 29 21.07 -11.01 -9.25
CA LYS A 29 20.78 -9.60 -9.46
C LYS A 29 20.13 -9.06 -8.20
N ILE A 30 20.69 -8.01 -7.63
CA ILE A 30 20.31 -7.52 -6.32
C ILE A 30 19.98 -6.04 -6.39
N ARG A 31 18.83 -5.67 -5.85
CA ARG A 31 18.52 -4.29 -5.52
C ARG A 31 19.14 -3.96 -4.17
N VAL A 32 20.09 -3.03 -4.16
CA VAL A 32 20.92 -2.69 -2.98
C VAL A 32 20.42 -1.40 -2.36
N ASP A 33 20.41 -1.31 -1.02
CA ASP A 33 20.16 -0.07 -0.29
C ASP A 33 21.36 0.88 -0.42
N THR A 34 21.44 1.59 -1.52
CA THR A 34 22.54 2.51 -1.77
C THR A 34 22.37 3.84 -1.04
N GLY A 35 21.14 4.24 -0.75
CA GLY A 35 20.78 5.56 -0.21
C GLY A 35 21.01 6.71 -1.18
N VAL A 36 21.38 6.43 -2.45
CA VAL A 36 21.80 7.45 -3.43
C VAL A 36 21.12 7.18 -4.78
N PHE A 37 20.39 8.16 -5.30
CA PHE A 37 19.57 8.03 -6.50
C PHE A 37 20.37 7.63 -7.75
N HIS A 38 21.54 8.23 -7.99
CA HIS A 38 22.33 7.93 -9.19
C HIS A 38 23.02 6.55 -9.17
N LEU A 39 22.97 5.84 -8.05
CA LEU A 39 23.42 4.46 -7.92
C LEU A 39 22.26 3.46 -7.97
N ASP A 40 21.09 3.92 -8.36
CA ASP A 40 19.88 3.10 -8.47
C ASP A 40 19.92 2.23 -9.72
N GLN A 41 20.48 1.03 -9.57
CA GLN A 41 20.52 -0.02 -10.58
C GLN A 41 20.56 -1.39 -9.91
N LEU A 42 20.36 -2.43 -10.69
CA LEU A 42 20.61 -3.80 -10.25
C LEU A 42 22.10 -4.08 -10.29
N TYR A 43 22.59 -4.78 -9.27
CA TYR A 43 23.99 -5.17 -9.14
C TYR A 43 24.12 -6.67 -9.16
N ASP A 44 25.10 -7.17 -9.91
CA ASP A 44 25.41 -8.59 -10.04
C ASP A 44 26.36 -9.01 -8.91
N TYR A 45 25.99 -10.09 -8.19
CA TYR A 45 26.80 -10.69 -7.13
C TYR A 45 26.88 -12.20 -7.32
N ILE A 46 28.03 -12.77 -6.98
CA ILE A 46 28.21 -14.23 -6.94
C ILE A 46 27.45 -14.79 -5.75
N VAL A 47 26.79 -15.91 -5.98
CA VAL A 47 26.15 -16.71 -4.93
C VAL A 47 27.11 -17.83 -4.55
N PRO A 48 27.69 -17.84 -3.31
CA PRO A 48 28.47 -18.95 -2.81
C PRO A 48 27.63 -20.25 -2.76
N GLU A 49 28.24 -21.41 -3.05
CA GLU A 49 27.53 -22.69 -3.05
C GLU A 49 26.77 -22.95 -1.75
N LYS A 50 27.38 -22.66 -0.61
CA LYS A 50 26.77 -22.79 0.73
C LYS A 50 25.50 -21.98 0.95
N LEU A 51 25.25 -20.95 0.13
CA LEU A 51 24.06 -20.09 0.19
C LEU A 51 23.09 -20.38 -0.95
N SER A 52 23.40 -21.29 -1.87
CA SER A 52 22.64 -21.53 -3.09
C SER A 52 21.15 -21.80 -2.82
N ASP A 53 20.86 -22.69 -1.86
CA ASP A 53 19.50 -23.11 -1.53
C ASP A 53 18.69 -22.05 -0.80
N SER A 54 19.38 -21.13 -0.11
CA SER A 54 18.73 -20.06 0.67
C SER A 54 18.67 -18.71 -0.05
N ALA A 55 19.50 -18.52 -1.09
CA ALA A 55 19.55 -17.27 -1.86
C ALA A 55 18.46 -17.26 -2.97
N LEU A 56 17.21 -17.28 -2.54
CA LEU A 56 16.04 -17.29 -3.42
C LEU A 56 15.59 -15.86 -3.80
N ILE A 57 14.75 -15.73 -4.82
CA ILE A 57 14.16 -14.45 -5.20
C ILE A 57 13.33 -13.89 -4.06
N GLY A 58 13.42 -12.59 -3.82
CA GLY A 58 12.72 -11.89 -2.74
C GLY A 58 13.36 -12.01 -1.36
N VAL A 59 14.48 -12.75 -1.21
CA VAL A 59 15.15 -12.92 0.05
C VAL A 59 16.09 -11.72 0.33
N ARG A 60 16.16 -11.33 1.61
CA ARG A 60 17.10 -10.30 2.08
C ARG A 60 18.51 -10.86 2.26
N VAL A 61 19.47 -10.15 1.73
CA VAL A 61 20.89 -10.52 1.80
C VAL A 61 21.74 -9.38 2.32
N GLN A 62 22.89 -9.73 2.87
CA GLN A 62 23.98 -8.82 3.21
C GLN A 62 25.11 -8.99 2.21
N LEU A 63 25.68 -7.86 1.78
CA LEU A 63 26.68 -7.83 0.72
C LEU A 63 27.62 -6.62 0.86
N PRO A 64 28.84 -6.70 0.35
CA PRO A 64 29.79 -5.59 0.37
C PRO A 64 29.49 -4.57 -0.74
N PHE A 65 29.10 -3.35 -0.35
CA PHE A 65 28.84 -2.23 -1.28
C PHE A 65 29.49 -0.94 -0.77
N GLY A 66 30.25 -0.25 -1.62
CA GLY A 66 30.87 1.03 -1.24
C GLY A 66 31.80 0.97 -0.03
N GLY A 67 32.50 -0.15 0.18
CA GLY A 67 33.43 -0.32 1.31
C GLY A 67 32.75 -0.69 2.65
N ARG A 68 31.44 -0.94 2.65
CA ARG A 68 30.67 -1.36 3.83
C ARG A 68 29.74 -2.52 3.51
N GLU A 69 29.33 -3.24 4.54
CA GLU A 69 28.26 -4.23 4.44
C GLU A 69 26.91 -3.52 4.34
N THR A 70 26.14 -3.88 3.33
CA THR A 70 24.85 -3.25 3.02
C THR A 70 23.78 -4.31 2.80
N GLU A 71 22.54 -3.96 3.05
CA GLU A 71 21.38 -4.84 2.79
C GLU A 71 20.93 -4.73 1.33
N GLY A 72 20.47 -5.85 0.77
CA GLY A 72 19.84 -5.91 -0.54
C GLY A 72 18.76 -6.98 -0.60
N ILE A 73 17.97 -6.96 -1.67
CA ILE A 73 16.96 -7.98 -1.98
C ILE A 73 17.31 -8.61 -3.33
N ILE A 74 17.33 -9.94 -3.38
CA ILE A 74 17.53 -10.68 -4.63
C ILE A 74 16.28 -10.50 -5.51
N THR A 75 16.48 -9.96 -6.71
CA THR A 75 15.39 -9.77 -7.68
C THR A 75 15.31 -10.92 -8.69
N SER A 76 16.46 -11.48 -9.07
CA SER A 76 16.54 -12.64 -9.95
C SER A 76 17.86 -13.38 -9.78
N ARG A 77 17.91 -14.61 -10.30
CA ARG A 77 19.15 -15.38 -10.43
C ARG A 77 19.36 -15.74 -11.90
N VAL A 78 20.60 -15.59 -12.37
CA VAL A 78 20.97 -15.79 -13.78
C VAL A 78 22.25 -16.63 -13.91
N ALA A 79 22.46 -17.21 -15.09
CA ALA A 79 23.66 -18.01 -15.36
C ALA A 79 24.89 -17.13 -15.59
N HIS A 80 24.71 -15.95 -16.17
CA HIS A 80 25.79 -15.05 -16.55
C HIS A 80 25.51 -13.62 -16.10
N PRO A 81 26.55 -12.86 -15.68
CA PRO A 81 26.39 -11.46 -15.35
C PRO A 81 26.17 -10.60 -16.59
N ASP A 82 25.54 -9.44 -16.42
CA ASP A 82 25.38 -8.47 -17.50
C ASP A 82 26.67 -7.70 -17.81
N ARG A 83 27.60 -7.67 -16.84
CA ARG A 83 28.85 -6.91 -16.96
C ARG A 83 30.06 -7.84 -16.85
N ALA A 84 31.05 -7.59 -17.69
CA ALA A 84 32.37 -8.23 -17.56
C ALA A 84 33.13 -7.64 -16.37
N GLY A 85 33.84 -8.49 -15.61
CA GLY A 85 34.69 -8.10 -14.49
C GLY A 85 34.55 -9.03 -13.30
N GLU A 86 35.41 -8.78 -12.29
CA GLU A 86 35.33 -9.53 -11.03
C GLU A 86 34.08 -9.12 -10.23
N LEU A 87 33.23 -10.10 -9.93
CA LEU A 87 32.05 -9.90 -9.11
C LEU A 87 32.38 -10.18 -7.64
N LYS A 88 31.79 -9.37 -6.76
CA LYS A 88 31.77 -9.63 -5.32
C LYS A 88 30.74 -10.71 -5.01
N ALA A 89 30.92 -11.39 -3.88
CA ALA A 89 29.99 -12.40 -3.41
C ALA A 89 29.00 -11.85 -2.37
N ILE A 90 27.83 -12.47 -2.27
CA ILE A 90 26.90 -12.30 -1.15
C ILE A 90 27.59 -12.80 0.12
N THR A 91 27.58 -11.99 1.18
CA THR A 91 28.20 -12.36 2.47
C THR A 91 27.29 -13.30 3.25
N LYS A 92 25.99 -13.01 3.29
CA LYS A 92 25.02 -13.72 4.12
C LYS A 92 23.58 -13.57 3.61
N VAL A 93 22.78 -14.62 3.74
CA VAL A 93 21.33 -14.56 3.70
C VAL A 93 20.82 -14.15 5.08
N LEU A 94 20.11 -13.03 5.18
CA LEU A 94 19.67 -12.46 6.45
C LEU A 94 18.43 -13.16 7.02
N SER A 95 17.53 -13.60 6.17
CA SER A 95 16.32 -14.32 6.53
C SER A 95 16.06 -15.43 5.52
N PRO A 96 15.59 -16.62 5.94
CA PRO A 96 15.22 -17.67 5.01
C PRO A 96 13.89 -17.39 4.30
N HIS A 97 13.13 -16.38 4.76
CA HIS A 97 11.83 -16.02 4.21
C HIS A 97 11.97 -14.97 3.10
N ALA A 98 11.37 -15.25 1.94
CA ALA A 98 11.20 -14.23 0.92
C ALA A 98 10.24 -13.15 1.41
N VAL A 99 10.65 -11.89 1.33
CA VAL A 99 9.84 -10.73 1.74
C VAL A 99 9.16 -10.07 0.55
N ALA A 100 9.40 -10.53 -0.66
CA ALA A 100 8.76 -10.08 -1.89
C ALA A 100 8.65 -11.24 -2.88
N THR A 101 7.61 -11.25 -3.69
CA THR A 101 7.48 -12.11 -4.86
C THR A 101 8.01 -11.39 -6.10
N GLU A 102 8.23 -12.10 -7.20
CA GLU A 102 8.56 -11.47 -8.49
C GLU A 102 7.52 -10.42 -8.89
N ALA A 103 6.24 -10.72 -8.69
CA ALA A 103 5.15 -9.78 -8.97
C ALA A 103 5.25 -8.51 -8.10
N THR A 104 5.56 -8.66 -6.81
CA THR A 104 5.77 -7.51 -5.91
C THR A 104 6.98 -6.67 -6.33
N LEU A 105 8.08 -7.32 -6.70
CA LEU A 105 9.29 -6.62 -7.17
C LEU A 105 9.02 -5.89 -8.49
N THR A 106 8.35 -6.52 -9.44
CA THR A 106 7.91 -5.89 -10.70
C THR A 106 7.00 -4.69 -10.45
N LEU A 107 6.04 -4.82 -9.51
CA LEU A 107 5.17 -3.72 -9.13
C LEU A 107 5.95 -2.53 -8.56
N ILE A 108 6.93 -2.79 -7.70
CA ILE A 108 7.79 -1.76 -7.11
C ILE A 108 8.63 -1.07 -8.20
N GLU A 109 9.23 -1.81 -9.13
CA GLU A 109 10.01 -1.24 -10.23
C GLU A 109 9.13 -0.36 -11.14
N ASN A 110 7.97 -0.85 -11.55
CA ASN A 110 7.03 -0.09 -12.38
C ASN A 110 6.50 1.16 -11.67
N ALA A 111 6.22 1.05 -10.36
CA ALA A 111 5.83 2.20 -9.54
C ALA A 111 6.98 3.22 -9.42
N ALA A 112 8.21 2.77 -9.22
CA ALA A 112 9.37 3.64 -9.14
C ALA A 112 9.60 4.41 -10.45
N GLN A 113 9.43 3.75 -11.60
CA GLN A 113 9.48 4.41 -12.90
C GLN A 113 8.37 5.45 -13.06
N LEU A 114 7.13 5.11 -12.67
CA LEU A 114 5.98 6.02 -12.77
C LEU A 114 6.15 7.28 -11.91
N TYR A 115 6.72 7.13 -10.71
CA TYR A 115 6.92 8.23 -9.77
C TYR A 115 8.32 8.83 -9.83
N CYS A 116 9.17 8.41 -10.77
CA CYS A 116 10.54 8.88 -10.96
C CYS A 116 11.35 8.86 -9.64
N CYS A 117 11.23 7.77 -8.88
CA CYS A 117 11.87 7.63 -7.57
C CYS A 117 12.77 6.39 -7.51
N ASN A 118 13.56 6.28 -6.43
CA ASN A 118 14.37 5.10 -6.18
C ASN A 118 13.45 3.94 -5.74
N PRO A 119 13.49 2.76 -6.37
CA PRO A 119 12.75 1.57 -5.93
C PRO A 119 12.96 1.23 -4.45
N TRP A 120 14.15 1.51 -3.90
CA TRP A 120 14.41 1.25 -2.49
C TRP A 120 13.56 2.10 -1.54
N ASP A 121 13.16 3.30 -1.92
CA ASP A 121 12.26 4.14 -1.12
C ASP A 121 10.85 3.53 -1.01
N LEU A 122 10.40 2.88 -2.10
CA LEU A 122 9.16 2.10 -2.06
C LEU A 122 9.34 0.80 -1.26
N ILE A 123 10.46 0.09 -1.40
CA ILE A 123 10.79 -1.10 -0.61
C ILE A 123 10.73 -0.81 0.88
N ARG A 124 11.31 0.31 1.35
CA ARG A 124 11.25 0.72 2.77
C ARG A 124 9.83 0.94 3.27
N SER A 125 8.95 1.45 2.40
CA SER A 125 7.54 1.68 2.73
C SER A 125 6.73 0.39 2.70
N ALA A 126 7.02 -0.49 1.74
CA ALA A 126 6.27 -1.71 1.43
C ALA A 126 6.60 -2.86 2.40
N ILE A 127 7.88 -3.06 2.70
CA ILE A 127 8.36 -4.25 3.41
C ILE A 127 8.74 -3.89 4.85
N PRO A 128 8.08 -4.48 5.87
CA PRO A 128 8.40 -4.21 7.26
C PRO A 128 9.84 -4.55 7.60
N PRO A 129 10.46 -3.83 8.57
CA PRO A 129 11.78 -4.19 9.08
C PRO A 129 11.81 -5.61 9.63
N ARG A 130 12.90 -6.32 9.36
CA ARG A 130 13.12 -7.69 9.81
C ARG A 130 13.10 -7.81 11.35
N VAL A 131 12.52 -8.92 11.84
CA VAL A 131 12.53 -9.32 13.25
C VAL A 131 13.06 -10.76 13.35
N ALA A 132 14.24 -10.92 13.92
CA ALA A 132 14.95 -12.21 13.93
C ALA A 132 14.27 -13.29 14.77
N SER A 133 13.49 -12.92 15.81
CA SER A 133 12.69 -13.85 16.59
C SER A 133 11.58 -14.48 15.76
N VAL A 134 10.94 -13.68 14.91
CA VAL A 134 9.88 -14.13 13.99
C VAL A 134 10.44 -15.11 12.95
N ASP A 135 11.61 -14.78 12.34
CA ASP A 135 12.24 -15.67 11.36
C ASP A 135 12.50 -17.08 11.93
N LYS A 136 12.87 -17.15 13.23
CA LYS A 136 13.14 -18.44 13.90
C LYS A 136 11.86 -19.19 14.27
N SER A 137 10.76 -18.51 14.48
CA SER A 137 9.49 -19.09 14.92
C SER A 137 8.62 -19.61 13.79
N LEU A 138 8.83 -19.11 12.58
CA LEU A 138 8.04 -19.49 11.41
C LEU A 138 8.78 -20.56 10.56
N SER A 139 8.04 -21.55 10.08
CA SER A 139 8.57 -22.47 9.07
C SER A 139 8.73 -21.74 7.73
N VAL A 140 9.76 -22.07 6.98
CA VAL A 140 9.95 -21.54 5.62
C VAL A 140 8.88 -22.09 4.70
N VAL A 141 8.27 -21.22 3.92
CA VAL A 141 7.27 -21.56 2.91
C VAL A 141 7.81 -21.13 1.55
N GLU A 142 7.53 -21.90 0.52
CA GLU A 142 7.77 -21.45 -0.85
C GLU A 142 7.08 -20.11 -1.10
N ALA A 143 7.75 -19.24 -1.87
CA ALA A 143 7.19 -17.95 -2.22
C ALA A 143 5.79 -18.12 -2.86
N ALA A 144 4.87 -17.25 -2.46
CA ALA A 144 3.50 -17.26 -2.97
C ALA A 144 3.48 -17.28 -4.49
N ARG A 145 2.74 -18.21 -5.06
CA ARG A 145 2.54 -18.28 -6.51
C ARG A 145 1.49 -17.26 -6.92
N THR A 146 1.86 -16.37 -7.81
CA THR A 146 0.90 -15.49 -8.46
C THR A 146 0.19 -16.28 -9.57
N THR A 147 -1.09 -16.50 -9.42
CA THR A 147 -1.89 -17.08 -10.49
C THR A 147 -2.12 -15.98 -11.53
N GLN A 148 -1.58 -16.17 -12.73
CA GLN A 148 -1.79 -15.23 -13.83
C GLN A 148 -3.28 -15.19 -14.19
N ARG A 149 -3.90 -14.04 -14.10
CA ARG A 149 -5.33 -13.81 -14.35
C ARG A 149 -5.47 -12.76 -15.46
N SER A 150 -6.62 -12.74 -16.10
CA SER A 150 -6.94 -11.65 -17.04
C SER A 150 -7.55 -10.48 -16.28
N ALA A 151 -6.98 -9.31 -16.42
CA ALA A 151 -7.51 -8.11 -15.79
C ALA A 151 -8.91 -7.79 -16.31
N ALA A 152 -9.87 -7.68 -15.41
CA ALA A 152 -11.20 -7.17 -15.71
C ALA A 152 -11.23 -5.65 -15.55
N SER A 153 -12.18 -4.98 -16.23
CA SER A 153 -12.39 -3.55 -16.01
C SER A 153 -12.64 -3.26 -14.53
N PRO A 154 -12.01 -2.24 -13.94
CA PRO A 154 -12.27 -1.85 -12.57
C PRO A 154 -13.75 -1.57 -12.30
N ILE A 155 -14.15 -1.76 -11.06
CA ILE A 155 -15.53 -1.55 -10.62
C ILE A 155 -15.54 -0.48 -9.52
N PHE A 156 -16.39 0.53 -9.63
CA PHE A 156 -16.72 1.40 -8.50
C PHE A 156 -18.05 0.95 -7.88
N HIS A 157 -18.01 0.60 -6.60
CA HIS A 157 -19.19 0.16 -5.85
C HIS A 157 -19.55 1.22 -4.80
N THR A 158 -20.75 1.80 -4.91
CA THR A 158 -21.23 2.81 -3.95
C THR A 158 -21.78 2.16 -2.69
N PHE A 159 -21.49 2.79 -1.53
CA PHE A 159 -22.14 2.44 -0.28
C PHE A 159 -23.55 3.06 -0.18
N SER A 160 -24.44 2.30 0.44
CA SER A 160 -25.73 2.85 0.90
C SER A 160 -25.49 3.81 2.06
N PRO A 161 -26.12 4.99 2.09
CA PRO A 161 -26.00 5.93 3.21
C PRO A 161 -26.72 5.47 4.48
N TYR A 162 -27.57 4.44 4.39
CA TYR A 162 -28.37 3.95 5.51
C TYR A 162 -27.66 2.95 6.41
N LEU A 163 -26.51 2.45 5.99
CA LEU A 163 -25.73 1.46 6.72
C LEU A 163 -24.28 1.92 6.87
N PRO A 164 -23.62 1.60 8.00
CA PRO A 164 -22.20 1.87 8.15
C PRO A 164 -21.39 1.19 7.02
N SER A 165 -20.50 1.94 6.38
CA SER A 165 -19.73 1.45 5.21
C SER A 165 -18.91 0.20 5.50
N HIS A 166 -18.30 0.08 6.70
CA HIS A 166 -17.53 -1.10 7.10
C HIS A 166 -18.37 -2.38 7.19
N ARG A 167 -19.66 -2.28 7.56
CA ARG A 167 -20.57 -3.45 7.57
C ARG A 167 -20.92 -3.90 6.17
N GLN A 168 -21.09 -2.98 5.22
CA GLN A 168 -21.38 -3.31 3.82
C GLN A 168 -20.20 -4.02 3.13
N MET A 169 -18.99 -3.89 3.67
CA MET A 169 -17.82 -4.61 3.17
C MET A 169 -17.90 -6.12 3.36
N VAL A 170 -18.65 -6.61 4.37
CA VAL A 170 -18.82 -8.05 4.60
C VAL A 170 -19.50 -8.70 3.39
N ASP A 171 -20.60 -8.12 2.88
CA ASP A 171 -21.31 -8.64 1.72
C ASP A 171 -20.46 -8.58 0.45
N LEU A 172 -19.73 -7.47 0.27
CA LEU A 172 -18.82 -7.31 -0.87
C LEU A 172 -17.73 -8.39 -0.86
N VAL A 173 -17.10 -8.63 0.29
CA VAL A 173 -16.06 -9.65 0.45
C VAL A 173 -16.62 -11.05 0.26
N HIS A 174 -17.83 -11.34 0.74
CA HIS A 174 -18.49 -12.63 0.46
C HIS A 174 -18.64 -12.90 -1.04
N GLY A 175 -18.96 -11.87 -1.82
CA GLY A 175 -19.10 -11.97 -3.26
C GLY A 175 -17.78 -12.30 -4.00
N VAL A 176 -16.63 -11.84 -3.49
CA VAL A 176 -15.34 -11.92 -4.21
C VAL A 176 -14.36 -12.94 -3.64
N LYS A 177 -14.44 -13.29 -2.34
CA LYS A 177 -13.48 -14.18 -1.66
C LYS A 177 -13.37 -15.59 -2.26
N ARG A 178 -14.39 -16.06 -2.93
CA ARG A 178 -14.38 -17.39 -3.57
C ARG A 178 -13.31 -17.54 -4.64
N ASN A 179 -12.82 -16.43 -5.20
CA ASN A 179 -11.84 -16.42 -6.27
C ASN A 179 -10.39 -16.43 -5.78
N GLY A 180 -10.14 -16.26 -4.49
CA GLY A 180 -8.81 -16.21 -3.88
C GLY A 180 -8.73 -15.20 -2.74
N SER A 181 -7.52 -14.80 -2.38
CA SER A 181 -7.28 -13.80 -1.33
C SER A 181 -7.76 -12.42 -1.73
N VAL A 182 -8.19 -11.65 -0.73
CA VAL A 182 -8.70 -10.28 -0.90
C VAL A 182 -7.82 -9.32 -0.13
N LEU A 183 -7.32 -8.28 -0.79
CA LEU A 183 -6.55 -7.21 -0.19
C LEU A 183 -7.40 -5.94 -0.13
N ILE A 184 -7.67 -5.45 1.07
CA ILE A 184 -8.45 -4.24 1.33
C ILE A 184 -7.51 -3.14 1.83
N ILE A 185 -7.49 -2.01 1.13
CA ILE A 185 -6.70 -0.84 1.52
C ILE A 185 -7.64 0.21 2.09
N ALA A 186 -7.48 0.50 3.35
CA ALA A 186 -8.21 1.53 4.07
C ALA A 186 -7.38 2.84 4.15
N PRO A 187 -8.03 4.01 4.22
CA PRO A 187 -7.33 5.29 4.28
C PRO A 187 -6.52 5.47 5.57
N ASP A 188 -7.03 5.01 6.70
CA ASP A 188 -6.43 5.18 8.02
C ASP A 188 -6.54 3.94 8.91
N GLU A 189 -5.89 3.98 10.07
CA GLU A 189 -5.86 2.87 11.02
C GLU A 189 -7.20 2.64 11.71
N HIS A 190 -7.98 3.68 11.95
CA HIS A 190 -9.32 3.54 12.54
C HIS A 190 -10.25 2.75 11.61
N ASP A 191 -10.21 3.04 10.32
CA ASP A 191 -10.97 2.28 9.31
C ASP A 191 -10.48 0.82 9.21
N VAL A 192 -9.18 0.57 9.36
CA VAL A 192 -8.65 -0.81 9.44
C VAL A 192 -9.23 -1.54 10.64
N ASP A 193 -9.24 -0.95 11.82
CA ASP A 193 -9.77 -1.58 13.05
C ASP A 193 -11.26 -1.92 12.91
N LEU A 194 -12.06 -0.99 12.36
CA LEU A 194 -13.47 -1.23 12.09
C LEU A 194 -13.69 -2.38 11.09
N LEU A 195 -12.92 -2.42 10.01
CA LEU A 195 -13.01 -3.47 8.99
C LEU A 195 -12.56 -4.82 9.55
N VAL A 196 -11.43 -4.88 10.26
CA VAL A 196 -10.94 -6.11 10.91
C VAL A 196 -11.98 -6.64 11.88
N GLY A 197 -12.60 -5.76 12.69
CA GLY A 197 -13.62 -6.16 13.65
C GLY A 197 -14.82 -6.85 12.99
N VAL A 198 -15.38 -6.31 11.92
CA VAL A 198 -16.54 -6.91 11.25
C VAL A 198 -16.16 -8.10 10.37
N LEU A 199 -14.99 -8.08 9.75
CA LEU A 199 -14.55 -9.17 8.86
C LEU A 199 -14.10 -10.39 9.67
N SER A 200 -13.42 -10.23 10.80
CA SER A 200 -13.02 -11.35 11.66
C SER A 200 -14.21 -12.05 12.33
N ALA A 201 -15.34 -11.36 12.46
CA ALA A 201 -16.58 -11.99 12.93
C ALA A 201 -17.27 -12.86 11.87
N ALA A 202 -16.97 -12.61 10.57
CA ALA A 202 -17.60 -13.29 9.43
C ALA A 202 -16.67 -14.25 8.69
N PHE A 203 -15.37 -14.08 8.80
CA PHE A 203 -14.37 -14.83 8.04
C PHE A 203 -13.19 -15.26 8.90
N GLU A 204 -12.58 -16.38 8.51
CA GLU A 204 -11.28 -16.80 9.01
C GLU A 204 -10.13 -16.14 8.21
N ASN A 205 -8.92 -16.20 8.75
CA ASN A 205 -7.68 -15.70 8.12
C ASN A 205 -7.76 -14.22 7.70
N VAL A 206 -8.17 -13.36 8.64
CA VAL A 206 -8.15 -11.90 8.49
C VAL A 206 -6.88 -11.35 9.13
N PHE A 207 -6.04 -10.69 8.33
CA PHE A 207 -4.73 -10.18 8.76
C PHE A 207 -4.67 -8.66 8.66
N PRO A 208 -4.51 -7.93 9.78
CA PRO A 208 -4.23 -6.50 9.75
C PRO A 208 -2.78 -6.20 9.35
N LEU A 209 -2.58 -5.16 8.54
CA LEU A 209 -1.27 -4.60 8.17
C LEU A 209 -1.26 -3.09 8.39
N THR A 210 -0.99 -2.67 9.63
CA THR A 210 -0.93 -1.25 10.02
C THR A 210 0.35 -0.94 10.79
N SER A 211 0.65 0.36 10.96
CA SER A 211 1.75 0.83 11.79
C SER A 211 1.43 0.80 13.29
N SER A 212 0.16 0.68 13.69
CA SER A 212 -0.25 0.51 15.08
C SER A 212 0.12 -0.85 15.69
N LEU A 213 0.33 -1.86 14.85
CA LEU A 213 0.82 -3.15 15.31
C LEU A 213 2.24 -3.07 15.86
N SER A 214 2.56 -3.95 16.81
CA SER A 214 3.95 -4.13 17.22
C SER A 214 4.83 -4.49 15.99
N ARG A 215 6.12 -4.13 16.06
CA ARG A 215 7.06 -4.48 14.98
C ARG A 215 7.09 -5.99 14.70
N GLU A 216 6.96 -6.80 15.75
CA GLU A 216 6.94 -8.26 15.67
C GLU A 216 5.67 -8.77 14.99
N ASP A 217 4.49 -8.31 15.44
CA ASP A 217 3.20 -8.74 14.88
C ASP A 217 3.06 -8.29 13.42
N ARG A 218 3.46 -7.05 13.10
CA ARG A 218 3.44 -6.55 11.74
C ARG A 218 4.31 -7.39 10.81
N TYR A 219 5.52 -7.76 11.23
CA TYR A 219 6.41 -8.59 10.42
C TYR A 219 5.91 -10.02 10.31
N ARG A 220 5.36 -10.58 11.40
CA ARG A 220 4.72 -11.90 11.42
C ARG A 220 3.54 -11.96 10.45
N ASN A 221 2.58 -11.04 10.59
CA ASN A 221 1.43 -10.96 9.69
C ASN A 221 1.88 -10.85 8.23
N TYR A 222 2.86 -10.00 7.96
CA TYR A 222 3.40 -9.82 6.61
C TYR A 222 3.97 -11.12 6.00
N LEU A 223 4.68 -11.94 6.76
CA LEU A 223 5.18 -13.24 6.29
C LEU A 223 4.06 -14.27 6.14
N GLU A 224 3.07 -14.25 7.02
CA GLU A 224 1.92 -15.17 6.98
C GLU A 224 1.05 -14.98 5.73
N LEU A 225 1.03 -13.80 5.10
CA LEU A 225 0.25 -13.56 3.88
C LEU A 225 0.64 -14.47 2.72
N GLN A 226 1.86 -14.98 2.72
CA GLN A 226 2.36 -15.88 1.68
C GLN A 226 1.97 -17.33 1.93
N ARG A 227 1.45 -17.65 3.13
CA ARG A 227 1.12 -19.02 3.55
C ARG A 227 -0.31 -19.43 3.20
N PHE A 228 -1.24 -18.51 3.40
CA PHE A 228 -2.67 -18.82 3.28
C PHE A 228 -3.22 -18.38 1.92
N PRO A 229 -3.75 -19.32 1.10
CA PRO A 229 -4.23 -19.02 -0.26
C PRO A 229 -5.61 -18.35 -0.30
N LEU A 230 -6.30 -18.26 0.85
CA LEU A 230 -7.63 -17.66 0.99
C LEU A 230 -7.67 -16.73 2.20
N SER A 231 -6.91 -15.66 2.14
CA SER A 231 -6.79 -14.66 3.20
C SER A 231 -7.56 -13.38 2.88
N ILE A 232 -7.95 -12.68 3.93
CA ILE A 232 -8.42 -11.29 3.83
C ILE A 232 -7.38 -10.42 4.53
N ILE A 233 -6.78 -9.52 3.78
CA ILE A 233 -5.77 -8.60 4.29
C ILE A 233 -6.40 -7.22 4.36
N VAL A 234 -6.31 -6.58 5.50
CA VAL A 234 -6.79 -5.21 5.69
C VAL A 234 -5.63 -4.35 6.14
N GLY A 235 -5.26 -3.36 5.34
CA GLY A 235 -4.12 -2.52 5.67
C GLY A 235 -4.26 -1.10 5.20
N THR A 236 -3.32 -0.26 5.63
CA THR A 236 -3.19 1.10 5.13
C THR A 236 -2.39 1.13 3.83
N ARG A 237 -2.15 2.31 3.27
CA ARG A 237 -1.51 2.55 1.96
C ARG A 237 -0.43 1.55 1.56
N SER A 238 0.56 1.31 2.43
CA SER A 238 1.71 0.45 2.11
C SER A 238 1.36 -1.00 1.86
N ALA A 239 0.20 -1.47 2.36
CA ALA A 239 -0.26 -2.83 2.15
C ALA A 239 -0.55 -3.14 0.66
N VAL A 240 -0.69 -2.11 -0.19
CA VAL A 240 -0.87 -2.31 -1.64
C VAL A 240 0.28 -3.10 -2.28
N PHE A 241 1.47 -3.11 -1.69
CA PHE A 241 2.65 -3.87 -2.14
C PHE A 241 2.80 -5.24 -1.48
N ALA A 242 1.93 -5.63 -0.55
CA ALA A 242 2.09 -6.87 0.21
C ALA A 242 2.09 -8.12 -0.70
N PRO A 243 2.99 -9.11 -0.44
CA PRO A 243 3.13 -10.33 -1.24
C PRO A 243 2.06 -11.36 -0.85
N VAL A 244 0.83 -11.15 -1.31
CA VAL A 244 -0.33 -11.97 -0.93
C VAL A 244 -0.41 -13.22 -1.78
N ASN A 245 -0.52 -14.40 -1.14
CA ASN A 245 -0.70 -15.67 -1.84
C ASN A 245 -2.09 -15.73 -2.50
N ASN A 246 -2.12 -16.14 -3.78
CA ASN A 246 -3.33 -16.28 -4.58
C ASN A 246 -4.23 -15.02 -4.53
N LEU A 247 -3.65 -13.83 -4.64
CA LEU A 247 -4.40 -12.59 -4.67
C LEU A 247 -5.38 -12.58 -5.85
N ALA A 248 -6.66 -12.37 -5.56
CA ALA A 248 -7.70 -12.32 -6.58
C ALA A 248 -8.33 -10.93 -6.73
N THR A 249 -8.42 -10.20 -5.63
CA THR A 249 -9.13 -8.91 -5.62
C THR A 249 -8.41 -7.92 -4.73
N VAL A 250 -8.25 -6.70 -5.23
CA VAL A 250 -7.84 -5.52 -4.46
C VAL A 250 -9.05 -4.61 -4.32
N ILE A 251 -9.34 -4.19 -3.09
CA ILE A 251 -10.43 -3.26 -2.78
C ILE A 251 -9.85 -1.99 -2.17
N ILE A 252 -10.12 -0.85 -2.76
CA ILE A 252 -9.80 0.46 -2.20
C ILE A 252 -11.02 0.98 -1.45
N TYR A 253 -10.94 0.97 -0.13
CA TYR A 253 -12.02 1.38 0.75
C TYR A 253 -12.03 2.89 0.94
N LYS A 254 -13.18 3.56 0.72
CA LYS A 254 -13.32 5.03 0.73
C LYS A 254 -12.32 5.71 -0.23
N GLU A 255 -12.35 5.30 -1.49
CA GLU A 255 -11.37 5.66 -2.53
C GLU A 255 -11.10 7.17 -2.65
N SER A 256 -12.12 8.00 -2.41
CA SER A 256 -12.00 9.46 -2.49
C SER A 256 -11.27 10.11 -1.30
N SER A 257 -10.84 9.34 -0.28
CA SER A 257 -10.10 9.89 0.85
C SER A 257 -8.72 10.39 0.43
N ILE A 258 -8.34 11.57 0.94
CA ILE A 258 -7.00 12.15 0.73
C ILE A 258 -5.90 11.28 1.37
N ASP A 259 -6.24 10.50 2.39
CA ASP A 259 -5.29 9.63 3.11
C ASP A 259 -4.78 8.45 2.28
N HIS A 260 -5.33 8.24 1.09
CA HIS A 260 -4.75 7.33 0.10
C HIS A 260 -3.52 7.89 -0.62
N CYS A 261 -3.19 9.16 -0.38
CA CYS A 261 -1.97 9.79 -0.91
C CYS A 261 -0.85 9.71 0.13
N GLU A 262 0.35 9.24 -0.27
CA GLU A 262 1.54 9.34 0.54
C GLU A 262 2.08 10.77 0.45
N VAL A 263 2.20 11.43 1.60
CA VAL A 263 2.64 12.84 1.67
C VAL A 263 4.16 12.96 1.57
N ARG A 264 4.88 11.93 2.01
CA ARG A 264 6.35 11.91 1.97
C ARG A 264 6.82 11.51 0.57
N SER A 265 8.00 12.00 0.19
CA SER A 265 8.63 11.53 -1.05
C SER A 265 8.72 9.99 -1.07
N PRO A 266 8.34 9.37 -2.19
CA PRO A 266 8.03 9.90 -3.53
C PRO A 266 6.58 10.36 -3.77
N GLY A 267 5.72 10.41 -2.78
CA GLY A 267 4.39 11.02 -2.93
C GLY A 267 3.41 10.22 -3.78
N TRP A 268 3.41 8.90 -3.68
CA TRP A 268 2.57 8.02 -4.48
C TRP A 268 1.11 7.92 -3.98
N ASN A 269 0.21 7.55 -4.88
CA ASN A 269 -1.20 7.36 -4.59
C ASN A 269 -1.59 5.87 -4.64
N THR A 270 -2.33 5.40 -3.63
CA THR A 270 -2.74 4.00 -3.49
C THR A 270 -3.57 3.50 -4.67
N SER A 271 -4.53 4.30 -5.16
CA SER A 271 -5.38 3.92 -6.29
C SER A 271 -4.58 3.73 -7.58
N THR A 272 -3.56 4.56 -7.80
CA THR A 272 -2.64 4.43 -8.94
C THR A 272 -1.80 3.15 -8.84
N ILE A 273 -1.24 2.85 -7.66
CA ILE A 273 -0.48 1.61 -7.46
C ILE A 273 -1.38 0.38 -7.57
N ALA A 274 -2.60 0.43 -7.02
CA ALA A 274 -3.57 -0.67 -7.13
C ALA A 274 -3.98 -0.94 -8.58
N LYS A 275 -4.14 0.11 -9.39
CA LYS A 275 -4.39 -0.01 -10.83
C LYS A 275 -3.20 -0.66 -11.54
N LEU A 276 -1.98 -0.20 -11.27
CA LEU A 276 -0.76 -0.79 -11.80
C LEU A 276 -0.63 -2.27 -11.42
N ARG A 277 -0.98 -2.61 -10.17
CA ARG A 277 -0.99 -3.99 -9.69
C ARG A 277 -2.03 -4.84 -10.42
N SER A 278 -3.24 -4.30 -10.61
CA SER A 278 -4.30 -4.96 -11.38
C SER A 278 -3.86 -5.26 -12.81
N ASP A 279 -3.21 -4.32 -13.46
CA ASP A 279 -2.72 -4.48 -14.83
C ASP A 279 -1.56 -5.51 -14.92
N ASN A 280 -0.66 -5.53 -13.95
CA ASN A 280 0.49 -6.45 -13.93
C ASN A 280 0.11 -7.88 -13.55
N GLU A 281 -0.75 -8.06 -12.54
CA GLU A 281 -1.08 -9.37 -11.95
C GLU A 281 -2.42 -9.92 -12.44
N GLY A 282 -3.21 -9.13 -13.18
CA GLY A 282 -4.54 -9.53 -13.66
C GLY A 282 -5.58 -9.65 -12.54
N VAL A 283 -5.34 -9.04 -11.37
CA VAL A 283 -6.25 -9.08 -10.24
C VAL A 283 -7.43 -8.13 -10.43
N SER A 284 -8.60 -8.50 -9.92
CA SER A 284 -9.78 -7.64 -9.95
C SER A 284 -9.58 -6.42 -9.05
N LEU A 285 -9.99 -5.24 -9.53
CA LEU A 285 -9.88 -3.99 -8.79
C LEU A 285 -11.26 -3.41 -8.52
N ILE A 286 -11.56 -3.18 -7.25
CA ILE A 286 -12.82 -2.60 -6.80
C ILE A 286 -12.52 -1.34 -5.99
N TYR A 287 -13.09 -0.24 -6.40
CA TYR A 287 -13.12 1.00 -5.64
C TYR A 287 -14.44 1.10 -4.89
N THR A 288 -14.41 1.58 -3.66
CA THR A 288 -15.63 1.75 -2.87
C THR A 288 -15.70 3.13 -2.22
N GLY A 289 -16.90 3.64 -2.04
CA GLY A 289 -17.14 4.95 -1.42
C GLY A 289 -18.61 5.35 -1.51
N PHE A 290 -18.95 6.48 -0.91
CA PHE A 290 -20.29 7.08 -1.11
C PHE A 290 -20.38 7.82 -2.46
N SER A 291 -19.25 8.34 -2.92
CA SER A 291 -19.11 8.98 -4.24
C SER A 291 -17.71 8.68 -4.79
N PRO A 292 -17.56 8.58 -6.13
CA PRO A 292 -16.26 8.42 -6.74
C PRO A 292 -15.40 9.69 -6.60
N SER A 293 -14.08 9.52 -6.59
CA SER A 293 -13.16 10.65 -6.81
C SER A 293 -13.32 11.22 -8.23
N LEU A 294 -12.72 12.37 -8.49
CA LEU A 294 -12.78 12.98 -9.82
C LEU A 294 -12.18 12.06 -10.89
N ASN A 295 -11.08 11.36 -10.58
CA ASN A 295 -10.47 10.42 -11.51
C ASN A 295 -11.37 9.22 -11.78
N SER A 296 -11.96 8.62 -10.75
CA SER A 296 -12.89 7.50 -10.90
C SER A 296 -14.16 7.92 -11.64
N ALA A 297 -14.68 9.12 -11.38
CA ALA A 297 -15.82 9.65 -12.12
C ALA A 297 -15.52 9.82 -13.62
N TYR A 298 -14.32 10.33 -13.96
CA TYR A 298 -13.85 10.42 -15.33
C TYR A 298 -13.77 9.04 -16.01
N GLU A 299 -13.20 8.04 -15.32
CA GLU A 299 -13.10 6.67 -15.85
C GLU A 299 -14.48 6.01 -16.06
N ILE A 300 -15.44 6.30 -15.17
CA ILE A 300 -16.83 5.83 -15.28
C ILE A 300 -17.51 6.46 -16.51
N ASP A 301 -17.39 7.79 -16.67
CA ASP A 301 -17.97 8.54 -17.78
C ASP A 301 -17.44 8.05 -19.13
N HIS A 302 -16.13 7.73 -19.19
CA HIS A 302 -15.48 7.18 -20.38
C HIS A 302 -15.64 5.65 -20.54
N LYS A 303 -16.50 4.99 -19.74
CA LYS A 303 -16.77 3.54 -19.80
C LYS A 303 -15.55 2.63 -19.58
N LYS A 304 -14.51 3.15 -18.96
CA LYS A 304 -13.31 2.39 -18.57
C LYS A 304 -13.48 1.69 -17.22
N MET A 305 -14.41 2.16 -16.40
CA MET A 305 -14.77 1.62 -15.09
C MET A 305 -16.27 1.35 -15.02
N LYS A 306 -16.65 0.19 -14.48
CA LYS A 306 -18.05 -0.16 -14.23
C LYS A 306 -18.53 0.56 -12.97
N PHE A 307 -19.74 1.12 -13.02
CA PHE A 307 -20.35 1.76 -11.88
C PHE A 307 -21.50 0.91 -11.34
N VAL A 308 -21.39 0.47 -10.10
CA VAL A 308 -22.39 -0.30 -9.36
C VAL A 308 -22.92 0.58 -8.26
N SER A 309 -24.14 1.08 -8.43
CA SER A 309 -24.81 1.95 -7.46
C SER A 309 -26.01 1.25 -6.84
N GLN A 310 -26.14 1.38 -5.53
CA GLN A 310 -27.38 1.09 -4.85
C GLN A 310 -28.32 2.28 -5.05
N ARG A 311 -29.54 2.03 -5.52
CA ARG A 311 -30.53 3.09 -5.65
C ARG A 311 -31.00 3.52 -4.26
N PHE A 312 -30.83 4.77 -3.93
CA PHE A 312 -31.41 5.41 -2.74
C PHE A 312 -31.99 6.76 -3.15
N GLN A 313 -33.09 7.11 -2.51
CA GLN A 313 -33.67 8.43 -2.70
C GLN A 313 -33.21 9.35 -1.58
N VAL A 314 -32.59 10.46 -1.96
CA VAL A 314 -32.26 11.56 -1.05
C VAL A 314 -33.13 12.75 -1.46
N GLU A 315 -33.92 13.24 -0.55
CA GLU A 315 -34.59 14.50 -0.77
C GLU A 315 -33.58 15.63 -0.64
N ALA A 316 -33.21 16.23 -1.75
CA ALA A 316 -32.24 17.32 -1.81
C ALA A 316 -32.97 18.59 -2.27
N ARG A 317 -32.77 19.69 -1.52
CA ARG A 317 -33.26 21.03 -1.88
C ARG A 317 -32.06 21.96 -2.05
N ALA A 318 -31.93 22.54 -3.22
CA ALA A 318 -30.93 23.55 -3.50
C ALA A 318 -31.49 24.94 -3.22
N PHE A 319 -30.71 25.76 -2.55
CA PHE A 319 -31.02 27.17 -2.30
C PHE A 319 -29.92 28.04 -2.88
N SER A 320 -30.28 29.02 -3.69
CA SER A 320 -29.34 30.02 -4.14
C SER A 320 -28.95 30.95 -2.98
N PRO A 321 -27.65 31.27 -2.81
CA PRO A 321 -27.24 32.26 -1.83
C PRO A 321 -27.91 33.61 -2.21
N SER A 322 -28.51 34.27 -1.24
CA SER A 322 -28.92 35.66 -1.39
C SER A 322 -27.71 36.56 -1.16
N GLU A 323 -27.63 37.68 -1.87
CA GLU A 323 -26.53 38.63 -1.73
C GLU A 323 -26.29 38.99 -0.26
N GLY A 324 -25.07 38.76 0.23
CA GLY A 324 -24.66 39.09 1.58
C GLY A 324 -25.06 38.09 2.69
N ALA A 325 -25.88 37.08 2.42
CA ALA A 325 -26.30 36.09 3.40
C ALA A 325 -25.81 34.66 3.03
N LEU A 326 -24.93 34.10 3.82
CA LEU A 326 -24.47 32.71 3.69
C LEU A 326 -25.59 31.69 3.90
N LEU A 327 -26.62 32.06 4.68
CA LEU A 327 -27.86 31.29 4.85
C LEU A 327 -29.06 32.14 4.49
N PRO A 328 -29.73 31.83 3.39
CA PRO A 328 -31.03 32.46 3.09
C PRO A 328 -32.04 32.20 4.19
N GLY A 329 -32.91 33.18 4.47
CA GLY A 329 -33.91 33.05 5.53
C GLY A 329 -34.86 31.83 5.39
N ARG A 330 -35.05 31.36 4.15
CA ARG A 330 -35.81 30.12 3.87
C ARG A 330 -35.14 28.86 4.47
N ILE A 331 -33.81 28.81 4.54
CA ILE A 331 -33.09 27.69 5.17
C ILE A 331 -33.35 27.64 6.68
N PHE A 332 -33.46 28.79 7.35
CA PHE A 332 -33.81 28.83 8.78
C PHE A 332 -35.16 28.23 9.09
N SER A 333 -36.16 28.43 8.21
CA SER A 333 -37.47 27.82 8.39
C SER A 333 -37.43 26.29 8.23
N GLU A 334 -36.67 25.79 7.26
CA GLU A 334 -36.46 24.34 7.07
C GLU A 334 -35.66 23.72 8.22
N ILE A 335 -34.60 24.40 8.72
CA ILE A 335 -33.87 23.97 9.91
C ILE A 335 -34.79 23.87 11.12
N LYS A 336 -35.65 24.87 11.38
CA LYS A 336 -36.62 24.83 12.49
C LYS A 336 -37.57 23.67 12.37
N LYS A 337 -38.05 23.37 11.18
CA LYS A 337 -38.93 22.21 10.93
C LYS A 337 -38.18 20.90 11.16
N ALA A 338 -36.95 20.78 10.67
CA ALA A 338 -36.14 19.58 10.84
C ALA A 338 -35.80 19.32 12.31
N LEU A 339 -35.49 20.38 13.09
CA LEU A 339 -35.21 20.28 14.53
C LEU A 339 -36.38 19.75 15.35
N ASN A 340 -37.62 19.90 14.90
CA ASN A 340 -38.79 19.29 15.53
C ASN A 340 -38.81 17.77 15.36
N ASN A 341 -38.15 17.25 14.33
CA ASN A 341 -38.12 15.82 13.97
C ASN A 341 -36.81 15.11 14.32
N GLY A 342 -35.74 15.85 14.66
CA GLY A 342 -34.45 15.26 15.00
C GLY A 342 -33.30 16.26 14.96
N ALA A 343 -32.06 15.72 15.02
CA ALA A 343 -30.84 16.50 14.97
C ALA A 343 -30.57 17.04 13.55
N VAL A 344 -29.97 18.22 13.46
CA VAL A 344 -29.57 18.85 12.20
C VAL A 344 -28.04 18.96 12.18
N LEU A 345 -27.40 18.41 11.12
CA LEU A 345 -25.96 18.48 10.90
C LEU A 345 -25.64 19.60 9.90
N PHE A 346 -24.73 20.49 10.28
CA PHE A 346 -24.16 21.49 9.41
C PHE A 346 -22.75 21.13 8.99
N LEU A 347 -22.51 21.07 7.68
CA LEU A 347 -21.16 20.94 7.12
C LEU A 347 -20.75 22.29 6.53
N ALA A 348 -19.71 22.90 7.10
CA ALA A 348 -19.20 24.18 6.66
C ALA A 348 -17.67 24.16 6.56
N PRO A 349 -17.07 24.97 5.67
CA PRO A 349 -15.62 25.09 5.60
C PRO A 349 -15.05 25.61 6.92
N ARG A 350 -13.88 25.08 7.34
CA ARG A 350 -13.25 25.34 8.64
C ARG A 350 -12.98 26.84 8.94
N LYS A 351 -12.76 27.64 7.91
CA LYS A 351 -12.48 29.09 8.01
C LYS A 351 -13.67 29.97 7.57
N CYS A 352 -14.89 29.51 7.79
CA CYS A 352 -16.06 30.28 7.37
C CYS A 352 -16.53 31.21 8.50
N SER A 353 -16.79 32.48 8.19
CA SER A 353 -17.44 33.45 9.09
C SER A 353 -18.83 32.99 9.56
N PHE A 354 -19.43 32.06 8.85
CA PHE A 354 -20.67 31.42 9.15
C PHE A 354 -20.71 30.67 10.49
N VAL A 355 -19.63 29.96 10.87
CA VAL A 355 -19.51 29.25 12.16
C VAL A 355 -19.63 30.25 13.32
N ARG A 356 -19.02 31.44 13.19
CA ARG A 356 -19.13 32.53 14.19
C ARG A 356 -20.55 33.08 14.30
N SER A 357 -21.28 33.12 13.21
CA SER A 357 -22.67 33.61 13.19
C SER A 357 -23.64 32.61 13.81
N LEU A 358 -23.41 31.28 13.59
CA LEU A 358 -24.21 30.24 14.25
C LEU A 358 -23.95 30.15 15.75
N GLN A 359 -22.71 30.38 16.19
CA GLN A 359 -22.38 30.42 17.63
C GLN A 359 -23.06 31.55 18.41
N LYS A 360 -23.41 32.64 17.73
CA LYS A 360 -24.16 33.77 18.30
C LYS A 360 -25.69 33.56 18.34
N CYS A 361 -26.17 32.54 17.69
CA CYS A 361 -27.62 32.25 17.65
C CYS A 361 -28.00 31.35 18.84
N CYS A 362 -28.43 31.91 19.94
CA CYS A 362 -28.80 31.24 21.20
C CYS A 362 -29.86 30.15 21.10
N ALA A 363 -30.53 30.00 19.92
CA ALA A 363 -31.53 28.96 19.69
C ALA A 363 -30.95 27.61 19.20
N LEU A 364 -29.73 27.56 18.81
CA LEU A 364 -29.05 26.35 18.33
C LEU A 364 -28.04 25.91 19.42
N ARG A 365 -28.37 24.87 20.20
CA ARG A 365 -27.37 24.17 21.01
C ARG A 365 -26.46 23.39 20.06
N LEU A 366 -25.35 24.03 19.66
CA LEU A 366 -24.26 23.36 18.95
C LEU A 366 -23.57 22.43 19.96
N TRP A 367 -23.78 21.15 19.83
CA TRP A 367 -22.94 20.15 20.45
C TRP A 367 -21.61 20.16 19.69
N TRP A 368 -20.58 20.71 20.28
CA TRP A 368 -19.21 20.69 19.80
C TRP A 368 -18.48 19.58 20.54
N PRO A 369 -18.25 18.42 19.95
CA PRO A 369 -17.25 17.53 20.47
C PRO A 369 -15.91 17.95 19.85
N PHE A 370 -15.02 18.38 20.69
CA PHE A 370 -13.59 18.68 20.44
C PHE A 370 -13.17 20.13 20.39
N SER A 371 -12.43 20.45 21.43
CA SER A 371 -11.42 21.46 21.53
C SER A 371 -10.54 21.52 20.29
N CYS A 372 -10.69 22.55 19.47
CA CYS A 372 -9.59 23.02 18.64
C CYS A 372 -8.69 23.87 19.53
N CYS A 373 -7.64 23.27 20.08
CA CYS A 373 -6.43 24.01 20.35
C CYS A 373 -5.72 24.26 19.03
N PHE A 374 -5.53 25.52 18.72
CA PHE A 374 -4.60 26.24 17.83
C PHE A 374 -4.06 25.56 16.57
#